data_434e92f8aa57a2bd04b586c316a8f7e1
#
_entry.id   434e92f8aa57a2bd04b586c316a8f7e1
#
_cell.length_a   1.000
_cell.length_b   1.000
_cell.length_c   1.000
_cell.angle_alpha   90.00
_cell.angle_beta   90.00
_cell.angle_gamma   90.00
#
_symmetry.space_group_name_H-M   'P 1'
#
loop_
_entity.id
_entity.type
_entity.pdbx_description
1 polymer ?
#
loop_
_entity_poly.entity_id
_entity_poly.type
_entity_poly.pdbx_seq_one_letter_code
_entity_poly.pdbx_strand_id
1 'polypeptide(L)'
;GGAGSGKGFAIKNFVAADSYKIVDPDELKILALSLGKKYPDKYPEYANLDMKNPDDVAKLHATIKGKGLMGKKTSLLFRKTASGNLPNIVIDKTMKDSGDFYEYLPTLIKAGYKPENIHIIWALTDYRMAMVQNRKRARTVPEKILIQTHRGAAKTMTDYFIRRYPKEINGEFYVIIGGPNNTVFYSDEKGRPTNG
;
A
#
# COMPACT_ATOMS: atom_id res chain seq x y z
N GLY A 1 2.00 -5.40 -3.69
CA GLY A 1 3.41 -5.89 -3.77
C GLY A 1 4.09 -5.94 -2.43
N GLY A 2 5.15 -6.78 -2.28
CA GLY A 2 5.86 -6.96 -1.02
C GLY A 2 6.52 -5.68 -0.47
N ALA A 3 7.03 -5.75 0.75
CA ALA A 3 7.80 -4.65 1.32
C ALA A 3 9.07 -4.41 0.47
N GLY A 4 9.40 -3.15 0.17
CA GLY A 4 10.54 -2.82 -0.68
C GLY A 4 10.37 -3.12 -2.18
N SER A 5 9.18 -3.49 -2.66
CA SER A 5 8.93 -3.81 -4.08
C SER A 5 8.85 -2.60 -5.01
N GLY A 6 9.07 -1.38 -4.52
CA GLY A 6 8.99 -0.18 -5.34
C GLY A 6 7.58 0.38 -5.54
N LYS A 7 6.59 -0.01 -4.72
CA LYS A 7 5.21 0.53 -4.79
C LYS A 7 5.17 2.06 -4.83
N GLY A 8 5.87 2.73 -3.92
CA GLY A 8 5.91 4.20 -3.90
C GLY A 8 6.48 4.81 -5.17
N PHE A 9 7.49 4.16 -5.78
CA PHE A 9 8.02 4.57 -7.09
C PHE A 9 6.95 4.37 -8.19
N ALA A 10 6.27 3.23 -8.18
CA ALA A 10 5.21 2.92 -9.13
C ALA A 10 4.05 3.93 -9.03
N ILE A 11 3.61 4.24 -7.82
CA ILE A 11 2.55 5.24 -7.57
C ILE A 11 2.97 6.60 -8.14
N LYS A 12 4.18 7.04 -7.82
CA LYS A 12 4.67 8.36 -8.24
C LYS A 12 4.83 8.50 -9.75
N ASN A 13 5.27 7.44 -10.44
CA ASN A 13 5.68 7.55 -11.84
C ASN A 13 4.66 6.99 -12.84
N PHE A 14 3.76 6.09 -12.41
CA PHE A 14 2.84 5.40 -13.33
C PHE A 14 1.36 5.60 -12.99
N VAL A 15 1.03 6.10 -11.80
CA VAL A 15 -0.38 6.23 -11.36
C VAL A 15 -0.87 7.69 -11.39
N ALA A 16 -0.12 8.62 -12.00
CA ALA A 16 -0.46 10.05 -12.02
C ALA A 16 -0.85 10.62 -10.65
N ALA A 17 0.02 10.40 -9.68
CA ALA A 17 -0.25 10.55 -8.25
C ALA A 17 -0.70 11.95 -7.81
N ASP A 18 -0.47 12.99 -8.58
CA ASP A 18 -0.82 14.38 -8.23
C ASP A 18 -2.35 14.60 -8.10
N SER A 19 -3.14 13.77 -8.78
CA SER A 19 -4.61 13.83 -8.73
C SER A 19 -5.24 12.81 -7.76
N TYR A 20 -4.43 11.98 -7.08
CA TYR A 20 -4.91 10.89 -6.23
C TYR A 20 -4.74 11.19 -4.73
N LYS A 21 -5.66 10.69 -3.92
CA LYS A 21 -5.50 10.63 -2.47
C LYS A 21 -4.86 9.30 -2.10
N ILE A 22 -3.68 9.34 -1.50
CA ILE A 22 -2.96 8.12 -1.11
C ILE A 22 -3.39 7.71 0.30
N VAL A 23 -3.81 6.45 0.44
CA VAL A 23 -4.07 5.80 1.73
C VAL A 23 -2.88 4.91 2.03
N ASP A 24 -1.92 5.44 2.80
CA ASP A 24 -0.71 4.73 3.22
C ASP A 24 -0.67 4.61 4.75
N PRO A 25 -0.59 3.38 5.28
CA PRO A 25 -0.38 3.15 6.72
C PRO A 25 0.88 3.81 7.28
N ASP A 26 1.90 3.98 6.45
CA ASP A 26 3.18 4.52 6.89
C ASP A 26 3.13 6.03 7.18
N GLU A 27 2.24 6.76 6.51
CA GLU A 27 1.99 8.18 6.85
C GLU A 27 1.49 8.34 8.28
N LEU A 28 0.64 7.44 8.78
CA LEU A 28 0.18 7.47 10.16
C LEU A 28 1.31 7.19 11.15
N LYS A 29 2.26 6.34 10.79
CA LYS A 29 3.45 6.08 11.61
C LYS A 29 4.33 7.32 11.72
N ILE A 30 4.58 7.98 10.59
CA ILE A 30 5.36 9.23 10.55
C ILE A 30 4.68 10.31 11.39
N LEU A 31 3.37 10.46 11.26
CA LEU A 31 2.60 11.42 12.04
C LEU A 31 2.66 11.10 13.54
N ALA A 32 2.49 9.84 13.93
CA ALA A 32 2.55 9.41 15.33
C ALA A 32 3.92 9.72 15.95
N LEU A 33 5.02 9.44 15.24
CA LEU A 33 6.36 9.77 15.69
C LEU A 33 6.58 11.29 15.82
N SER A 34 6.10 12.04 14.87
CA SER A 34 6.13 13.49 14.89
C SER A 34 5.41 14.07 16.13
N LEU A 35 4.22 13.51 16.43
CA LEU A 35 3.46 13.87 17.63
C LEU A 35 4.19 13.46 18.93
N GLY A 36 4.77 12.27 18.97
CA GLY A 36 5.56 11.81 20.13
C GLY A 36 6.79 12.70 20.41
N LYS A 37 7.51 13.10 19.37
CA LYS A 37 8.64 14.02 19.48
C LYS A 37 8.22 15.43 19.93
N LYS A 38 7.09 15.93 19.40
CA LYS A 38 6.61 17.28 19.70
C LYS A 38 5.93 17.39 21.09
N TYR A 39 5.27 16.33 21.50
CA TYR A 39 4.47 16.29 22.73
C TYR A 39 4.71 14.98 23.48
N PRO A 40 5.93 14.75 24.04
CA PRO A 40 6.32 13.49 24.64
C PRO A 40 5.45 13.10 25.86
N ASP A 41 5.06 14.08 26.67
CA ASP A 41 4.21 13.85 27.83
C ASP A 41 2.79 13.41 27.45
N LYS A 42 2.29 13.86 26.30
CA LYS A 42 0.96 13.54 25.81
C LYS A 42 0.90 12.24 25.01
N TYR A 43 2.01 11.89 24.34
CA TYR A 43 2.13 10.71 23.48
C TYR A 43 3.41 9.93 23.79
N PRO A 44 3.59 9.48 25.05
CA PRO A 44 4.81 8.81 25.49
C PRO A 44 5.08 7.51 24.73
N GLU A 45 4.04 6.84 24.23
CA GLU A 45 4.14 5.59 23.47
C GLU A 45 4.80 5.76 22.09
N TYR A 46 4.95 7.01 21.62
CA TYR A 46 5.60 7.34 20.33
C TYR A 46 6.90 8.12 20.49
N ALA A 47 7.21 8.63 21.70
CA ALA A 47 8.25 9.64 21.91
C ALA A 47 9.67 9.16 21.55
N ASN A 48 10.00 7.90 21.87
CA ASN A 48 11.35 7.35 21.79
C ASN A 48 11.49 6.23 20.76
N LEU A 49 10.62 6.19 19.75
CA LEU A 49 10.67 5.16 18.72
C LEU A 49 11.48 5.61 17.49
N ASP A 50 12.28 4.69 16.92
CA ASP A 50 13.09 4.92 15.73
C ASP A 50 12.59 4.06 14.56
N MET A 51 12.32 4.70 13.41
CA MET A 51 11.92 4.01 12.18
C MET A 51 13.01 3.14 11.56
N LYS A 52 14.25 3.29 11.97
CA LYS A 52 15.36 2.42 11.56
C LYS A 52 15.45 1.16 12.40
N ASN A 53 14.85 1.17 13.60
CA ASN A 53 14.80 -0.01 14.45
C ASN A 53 13.56 -0.86 14.08
N PRO A 54 13.73 -2.10 13.60
CA PRO A 54 12.63 -2.97 13.20
C PRO A 54 11.62 -3.27 14.33
N ASP A 55 12.09 -3.37 15.56
CA ASP A 55 11.23 -3.66 16.72
C ASP A 55 10.35 -2.45 17.07
N ASP A 56 10.91 -1.24 16.98
CA ASP A 56 10.15 0.00 17.15
C ASP A 56 9.10 0.17 16.05
N VAL A 57 9.45 -0.16 14.81
CA VAL A 57 8.49 -0.16 13.69
C VAL A 57 7.36 -1.16 13.93
N ALA A 58 7.66 -2.35 14.43
CA ALA A 58 6.66 -3.36 14.78
C ALA A 58 5.76 -2.89 15.92
N LYS A 59 6.32 -2.33 16.98
CA LYS A 59 5.59 -1.75 18.13
C LYS A 59 4.66 -0.62 17.69
N LEU A 60 5.17 0.30 16.87
CA LEU A 60 4.41 1.41 16.33
C LEU A 60 3.22 0.93 15.47
N HIS A 61 3.46 -0.08 14.62
CA HIS A 61 2.41 -0.71 13.82
C HIS A 61 1.31 -1.33 14.70
N ALA A 62 1.69 -2.09 15.71
CA ALA A 62 0.76 -2.71 16.65
C ALA A 62 -0.08 -1.66 17.39
N THR A 63 0.54 -0.57 17.84
CA THR A 63 -0.15 0.53 18.55
C THR A 63 -1.16 1.23 17.63
N ILE A 64 -0.77 1.56 16.39
CA ILE A 64 -1.66 2.21 15.42
C ILE A 64 -2.84 1.30 15.07
N LYS A 65 -2.58 0.00 14.87
CA LYS A 65 -3.61 -1.00 14.60
C LYS A 65 -4.55 -1.17 15.78
N GLY A 66 -4.01 -1.32 16.98
CA GLY A 66 -4.81 -1.48 18.22
C GLY A 66 -5.72 -0.28 18.52
N LYS A 67 -5.29 0.93 18.17
CA LYS A 67 -6.11 2.15 18.30
C LYS A 67 -7.11 2.35 17.14
N GLY A 68 -7.15 1.48 16.16
CA GLY A 68 -8.04 1.56 15.00
C GLY A 68 -7.83 2.81 14.12
N LEU A 69 -6.65 3.44 14.17
CA LEU A 69 -6.39 4.72 13.50
C LEU A 69 -6.49 4.61 11.98
N MET A 70 -6.14 3.45 11.42
CA MET A 70 -6.27 3.19 9.98
C MET A 70 -7.72 3.27 9.51
N GLY A 71 -8.62 2.55 10.18
CA GLY A 71 -10.05 2.60 9.88
C GLY A 71 -10.65 3.99 10.03
N LYS A 72 -10.21 4.75 11.06
CA LYS A 72 -10.65 6.14 11.27
C LYS A 72 -10.19 7.06 10.12
N LYS A 73 -8.93 6.97 9.68
CA LYS A 73 -8.42 7.74 8.51
C LYS A 73 -9.23 7.44 7.27
N THR A 74 -9.45 6.17 6.96
CA THR A 74 -10.22 5.72 5.80
C THR A 74 -11.67 6.20 5.87
N SER A 75 -12.32 6.05 7.02
CA SER A 75 -13.69 6.54 7.23
C SER A 75 -13.82 8.06 7.07
N LEU A 76 -12.86 8.85 7.54
CA LEU A 76 -12.86 10.31 7.36
C LEU A 76 -12.69 10.70 5.89
N LEU A 77 -11.84 10.00 5.14
CA LEU A 77 -11.69 10.21 3.71
C LEU A 77 -13.01 9.98 3.00
N PHE A 78 -13.68 8.85 3.27
CA PHE A 78 -14.94 8.49 2.63
C PHE A 78 -16.15 9.35 3.09
N ARG A 79 -16.15 9.88 4.31
CA ARG A 79 -17.18 10.85 4.74
C ARG A 79 -17.15 12.16 3.94
N LYS A 80 -15.95 12.63 3.59
CA LYS A 80 -15.79 13.82 2.75
C LYS A 80 -16.23 13.60 1.31
N THR A 81 -16.32 12.36 0.85
CA THR A 81 -16.72 12.01 -0.51
C THR A 81 -18.24 11.89 -0.68
N ALA A 82 -19.01 11.84 0.39
CA ALA A 82 -20.47 11.77 0.36
C ALA A 82 -21.14 13.02 -0.27
N SER A 83 -20.36 14.07 -0.59
CA SER A 83 -20.82 15.30 -1.22
C SER A 83 -20.84 15.28 -2.76
N GLY A 84 -20.72 14.09 -3.39
CA GLY A 84 -20.93 13.93 -4.85
C GLY A 84 -19.67 13.87 -5.72
N ASN A 85 -18.50 14.30 -5.23
CA ASN A 85 -17.23 14.19 -5.96
C ASN A 85 -16.33 13.16 -5.29
N LEU A 86 -16.33 11.93 -5.83
CA LEU A 86 -15.43 10.88 -5.41
C LEU A 86 -13.99 11.20 -5.87
N PRO A 87 -13.01 11.34 -4.95
CA PRO A 87 -11.63 11.54 -5.35
C PRO A 87 -11.06 10.24 -5.93
N ASN A 88 -10.09 10.35 -6.81
CA ASN A 88 -9.26 9.21 -7.15
C ASN A 88 -8.42 8.81 -5.92
N ILE A 89 -8.37 7.52 -5.60
CA ILE A 89 -7.71 6.99 -4.40
C ILE A 89 -6.71 5.92 -4.80
N VAL A 90 -5.54 5.97 -4.20
CA VAL A 90 -4.56 4.86 -4.20
C VAL A 90 -4.46 4.29 -2.80
N ILE A 91 -4.70 3.00 -2.65
CA ILE A 91 -4.51 2.27 -1.38
C ILE A 91 -3.19 1.52 -1.47
N ASP A 92 -2.14 2.03 -0.79
CA ASP A 92 -0.84 1.34 -0.73
C ASP A 92 -0.89 0.22 0.31
N LYS A 93 -0.99 -1.00 -0.16
CA LYS A 93 -1.01 -2.22 0.65
C LYS A 93 -0.05 -3.28 0.10
N THR A 94 0.45 -4.13 0.98
CA THR A 94 1.26 -5.29 0.58
C THR A 94 0.42 -6.33 -0.14
N MET A 95 -0.85 -6.44 0.17
CA MET A 95 -1.76 -7.49 -0.30
C MET A 95 -1.19 -8.89 -0.01
N LYS A 96 -0.61 -9.06 1.18
CA LYS A 96 0.01 -10.35 1.59
C LYS A 96 -1.01 -11.47 1.75
N ASP A 97 -2.27 -11.13 1.89
CA ASP A 97 -3.42 -12.04 1.86
C ASP A 97 -4.65 -11.34 1.26
N SER A 98 -5.66 -12.12 0.87
CA SER A 98 -6.88 -11.57 0.27
C SER A 98 -7.72 -10.73 1.23
N GLY A 99 -7.54 -10.89 2.54
CA GLY A 99 -8.18 -10.07 3.55
C GLY A 99 -7.81 -8.60 3.43
N ASP A 100 -6.59 -8.30 2.99
CA ASP A 100 -6.14 -6.92 2.70
C ASP A 100 -7.03 -6.23 1.64
N PHE A 101 -7.56 -6.98 0.68
CA PHE A 101 -8.48 -6.48 -0.34
C PHE A 101 -9.88 -6.27 0.23
N TYR A 102 -10.42 -7.28 0.90
CA TYR A 102 -11.78 -7.23 1.46
C TYR A 102 -11.94 -6.26 2.64
N GLU A 103 -10.85 -5.82 3.25
CA GLU A 103 -10.87 -4.76 4.26
C GLU A 103 -11.41 -3.44 3.69
N TYR A 104 -11.10 -3.13 2.43
CA TYR A 104 -11.45 -1.84 1.80
C TYR A 104 -12.64 -1.93 0.85
N LEU A 105 -12.81 -3.05 0.17
CA LEU A 105 -13.80 -3.20 -0.90
C LEU A 105 -15.23 -2.79 -0.48
N PRO A 106 -15.79 -3.27 0.64
CA PRO A 106 -17.15 -2.90 1.04
C PRO A 106 -17.29 -1.40 1.28
N THR A 107 -16.24 -0.75 1.79
CA THR A 107 -16.24 0.68 2.05
C THR A 107 -16.17 1.49 0.75
N LEU A 108 -15.40 1.03 -0.24
CA LEU A 108 -15.32 1.64 -1.58
C LEU A 108 -16.66 1.58 -2.28
N ILE A 109 -17.29 0.40 -2.34
CA ILE A 109 -18.60 0.21 -2.97
C ILE A 109 -19.67 1.07 -2.28
N LYS A 110 -19.70 1.05 -0.93
CA LYS A 110 -20.64 1.88 -0.15
C LYS A 110 -20.42 3.39 -0.38
N ALA A 111 -19.19 3.82 -0.64
CA ALA A 111 -18.88 5.21 -0.96
C ALA A 111 -19.29 5.61 -2.38
N GLY A 112 -19.66 4.66 -3.25
CA GLY A 112 -20.12 4.90 -4.61
C GLY A 112 -19.08 4.66 -5.71
N TYR A 113 -17.91 4.07 -5.39
CA TYR A 113 -16.96 3.65 -6.42
C TYR A 113 -17.55 2.45 -7.18
N LYS A 114 -17.59 2.58 -8.49
CA LYS A 114 -18.11 1.51 -9.36
C LYS A 114 -17.08 0.39 -9.51
N PRO A 115 -17.51 -0.89 -9.63
CA PRO A 115 -16.61 -2.03 -9.81
C PRO A 115 -15.59 -1.87 -10.93
N GLU A 116 -15.99 -1.28 -12.05
CA GLU A 116 -15.14 -1.02 -13.22
C GLU A 116 -14.06 0.03 -12.99
N ASN A 117 -14.17 0.83 -11.93
CA ASN A 117 -13.21 1.85 -11.53
C ASN A 117 -12.30 1.40 -10.39
N ILE A 118 -12.34 0.12 -10.00
CA ILE A 118 -11.48 -0.46 -8.97
C ILE A 118 -10.42 -1.31 -9.67
N HIS A 119 -9.21 -0.78 -9.78
CA HIS A 119 -8.08 -1.40 -10.47
C HIS A 119 -7.08 -1.97 -9.47
N ILE A 120 -6.36 -3.02 -9.88
CA ILE A 120 -5.29 -3.63 -9.10
C ILE A 120 -3.96 -3.39 -9.80
N ILE A 121 -2.98 -2.91 -9.05
CA ILE A 121 -1.61 -2.73 -9.56
C ILE A 121 -0.66 -3.56 -8.71
N TRP A 122 -0.02 -4.52 -9.31
CA TRP A 122 0.97 -5.38 -8.67
C TRP A 122 2.39 -4.91 -8.98
N ALA A 123 3.04 -4.25 -8.01
CA ALA A 123 4.48 -3.99 -8.08
C ALA A 123 5.24 -5.28 -7.73
N LEU A 124 5.77 -5.95 -8.76
CA LEU A 124 6.54 -7.18 -8.67
C LEU A 124 8.04 -6.88 -8.73
N THR A 125 8.80 -7.38 -7.79
CA THR A 125 10.26 -7.19 -7.71
C THR A 125 10.87 -8.43 -7.09
N ASP A 126 12.05 -8.83 -7.56
CA ASP A 126 12.84 -9.89 -6.92
C ASP A 126 13.09 -9.53 -5.44
N TYR A 127 12.88 -10.49 -4.53
CA TYR A 127 12.97 -10.24 -3.10
C TYR A 127 14.40 -9.87 -2.66
N ARG A 128 15.45 -10.34 -3.36
CA ARG A 128 16.85 -9.98 -3.07
C ARG A 128 17.10 -8.51 -3.35
N MET A 129 16.54 -8.01 -4.45
CA MET A 129 16.58 -6.58 -4.75
C MET A 129 15.77 -5.77 -3.75
N ALA A 130 14.58 -6.25 -3.37
CA ALA A 130 13.79 -5.63 -2.33
C ALA A 130 14.54 -5.56 -0.99
N MET A 131 15.34 -6.56 -0.63
CA MET A 131 16.21 -6.53 0.55
C MET A 131 17.30 -5.44 0.44
N VAL A 132 17.96 -5.33 -0.71
CA VAL A 132 18.94 -4.26 -0.93
C VAL A 132 18.30 -2.88 -0.83
N GLN A 133 17.15 -2.69 -1.44
CA GLN A 133 16.40 -1.44 -1.35
C GLN A 133 15.92 -1.15 0.07
N ASN A 134 15.48 -2.17 0.81
CA ASN A 134 15.05 -2.02 2.19
C ASN A 134 16.16 -1.48 3.11
N ARG A 135 17.40 -1.97 2.93
CA ARG A 135 18.56 -1.49 3.70
C ARG A 135 18.91 -0.02 3.43
N LYS A 136 18.60 0.49 2.24
CA LYS A 136 18.86 1.89 1.84
C LYS A 136 17.77 2.86 2.30
N ARG A 137 16.64 2.37 2.80
CA ARG A 137 15.51 3.21 3.19
C ARG A 137 15.71 3.84 4.56
N ALA A 138 15.09 5.00 4.77
CA ALA A 138 15.00 5.63 6.09
C ALA A 138 14.26 4.77 7.12
N ARG A 139 13.41 3.86 6.65
CA ARG A 139 12.71 2.86 7.45
C ARG A 139 13.02 1.46 6.93
N THR A 140 13.51 0.60 7.80
CA THR A 140 13.77 -0.81 7.48
C THR A 140 12.64 -1.72 7.96
N VAL A 141 12.47 -2.83 7.26
CA VAL A 141 11.54 -3.90 7.63
C VAL A 141 12.40 -5.15 7.92
N PRO A 142 12.12 -5.92 9.00
CA PRO A 142 12.83 -7.17 9.26
C PRO A 142 12.78 -8.09 8.05
N GLU A 143 13.90 -8.75 7.75
CA GLU A 143 14.02 -9.62 6.56
C GLU A 143 12.93 -10.70 6.52
N LYS A 144 12.65 -11.34 7.65
CA LYS A 144 11.56 -12.32 7.77
C LYS A 144 10.21 -11.77 7.32
N ILE A 145 9.89 -10.54 7.73
CA ILE A 145 8.64 -9.86 7.35
C ILE A 145 8.65 -9.49 5.87
N LEU A 146 9.80 -9.04 5.35
CA LEU A 146 9.95 -8.73 3.93
C LEU A 146 9.66 -9.96 3.07
N ILE A 147 10.29 -11.11 3.37
CA ILE A 147 10.07 -12.37 2.66
C ILE A 147 8.61 -12.81 2.77
N GLN A 148 8.01 -12.74 3.96
CA GLN A 148 6.60 -13.08 4.17
C GLN A 148 5.67 -12.22 3.32
N THR A 149 5.90 -10.92 3.24
CA THR A 149 5.07 -10.01 2.44
C THR A 149 5.21 -10.25 0.95
N HIS A 150 6.42 -10.58 0.45
CA HIS A 150 6.64 -10.93 -0.95
C HIS A 150 5.94 -12.24 -1.32
N ARG A 151 6.14 -13.29 -0.50
CA ARG A 151 5.48 -14.60 -0.72
C ARG A 151 3.95 -14.46 -0.67
N GLY A 152 3.43 -13.76 0.33
CA GLY A 152 2.00 -13.55 0.50
C GLY A 152 1.41 -12.75 -0.66
N ALA A 153 2.05 -11.64 -1.06
CA ALA A 153 1.62 -10.85 -2.20
C ALA A 153 1.61 -11.65 -3.50
N ALA A 154 2.69 -12.40 -3.80
CA ALA A 154 2.73 -13.25 -4.99
C ALA A 154 1.60 -14.29 -4.98
N LYS A 155 1.40 -14.98 -3.85
CA LYS A 155 0.30 -15.96 -3.70
C LYS A 155 -1.06 -15.30 -3.92
N THR A 156 -1.34 -14.16 -3.28
CA THR A 156 -2.61 -13.45 -3.43
C THR A 156 -2.84 -13.02 -4.88
N MET A 157 -1.82 -12.44 -5.53
CA MET A 157 -1.96 -11.99 -6.91
C MET A 157 -2.17 -13.16 -7.88
N THR A 158 -1.41 -14.26 -7.75
CA THR A 158 -1.55 -15.41 -8.65
C THR A 158 -2.82 -16.22 -8.40
N ASP A 159 -3.11 -16.55 -7.15
CA ASP A 159 -4.22 -17.46 -6.84
C ASP A 159 -5.57 -16.75 -6.85
N TYR A 160 -5.60 -15.47 -6.50
CA TYR A 160 -6.82 -14.74 -6.30
C TYR A 160 -7.15 -13.81 -7.46
N PHE A 161 -6.22 -13.00 -7.93
CA PHE A 161 -6.46 -12.04 -8.99
C PHE A 161 -6.23 -12.61 -10.40
N ILE A 162 -5.19 -13.41 -10.64
CA ILE A 162 -4.91 -13.95 -11.97
C ILE A 162 -5.81 -15.17 -12.26
N ARG A 163 -5.92 -16.12 -11.31
CA ARG A 163 -6.67 -17.36 -11.56
C ARG A 163 -8.18 -17.22 -11.38
N ARG A 164 -8.64 -16.36 -10.48
CA ARG A 164 -10.05 -16.30 -10.06
C ARG A 164 -10.71 -14.96 -10.24
N TYR A 165 -10.02 -13.93 -10.51
CA TYR A 165 -10.41 -12.51 -10.53
C TYR A 165 -11.70 -12.20 -9.76
N PRO A 166 -11.68 -11.36 -8.70
CA PRO A 166 -12.83 -11.14 -7.86
C PRO A 166 -14.03 -10.63 -8.67
N LYS A 167 -15.18 -11.27 -8.50
CA LYS A 167 -16.43 -10.89 -9.22
C LYS A 167 -16.97 -9.52 -8.81
N GLU A 168 -16.51 -9.02 -7.65
CA GLU A 168 -16.93 -7.76 -7.06
C GLU A 168 -16.27 -6.54 -7.69
N ILE A 169 -15.27 -6.73 -8.54
CA ILE A 169 -14.60 -5.67 -9.30
C ILE A 169 -14.53 -6.04 -10.76
N ASN A 170 -14.51 -5.04 -11.62
CA ASN A 170 -14.38 -5.20 -13.06
C ASN A 170 -13.40 -4.19 -13.66
N GLY A 171 -12.47 -3.68 -12.84
CA GLY A 171 -11.38 -2.84 -13.29
C GLY A 171 -10.22 -3.66 -13.84
N GLU A 172 -9.16 -2.98 -14.21
CA GLU A 172 -7.98 -3.59 -14.84
C GLU A 172 -6.98 -4.10 -13.80
N PHE A 173 -6.18 -5.09 -14.22
CA PHE A 173 -5.08 -5.64 -13.44
C PHE A 173 -3.76 -5.34 -14.13
N TYR A 174 -2.90 -4.57 -13.47
CA TYR A 174 -1.59 -4.18 -14.00
C TYR A 174 -0.47 -4.85 -13.22
N VAL A 175 0.58 -5.24 -13.93
CA VAL A 175 1.83 -5.73 -13.33
C VAL A 175 2.97 -4.77 -13.69
N ILE A 176 3.63 -4.24 -12.68
CA ILE A 176 4.82 -3.40 -12.83
C ILE A 176 6.02 -4.20 -12.34
N ILE A 177 6.92 -4.56 -13.24
CA ILE A 177 8.10 -5.34 -12.90
C ILE A 177 9.26 -4.39 -12.58
N GLY A 178 9.68 -4.37 -11.32
CA GLY A 178 10.82 -3.60 -10.85
C GLY A 178 12.13 -4.33 -11.07
N GLY A 179 13.07 -3.71 -11.78
CA GLY A 179 14.44 -4.18 -12.00
C GLY A 179 15.50 -3.28 -11.35
N PRO A 180 16.79 -3.71 -11.34
CA PRO A 180 17.86 -2.91 -10.74
C PRO A 180 18.11 -1.59 -11.47
N ASN A 181 17.91 -1.55 -12.76
CA ASN A 181 18.16 -0.39 -13.62
C ASN A 181 16.92 0.08 -14.38
N ASN A 182 15.88 -0.73 -14.45
CA ASN A 182 14.65 -0.41 -15.18
C ASN A 182 13.42 -1.00 -14.49
N THR A 183 12.33 -0.32 -14.66
CA THR A 183 11.01 -0.83 -14.35
C THR A 183 10.31 -1.14 -15.67
N VAL A 184 9.82 -2.37 -15.83
CA VAL A 184 9.11 -2.82 -17.04
C VAL A 184 7.65 -3.06 -16.67
N PHE A 185 6.76 -2.68 -17.55
CA PHE A 185 5.33 -3.01 -17.49
C PHE A 185 4.86 -3.39 -18.90
N TYR A 186 3.83 -4.18 -18.99
CA TYR A 186 3.18 -4.45 -20.27
C TYR A 186 2.54 -3.17 -20.78
N SER A 187 2.80 -2.82 -22.03
CA SER A 187 2.27 -1.61 -22.64
C SER A 187 1.74 -1.88 -24.04
N ASP A 188 0.75 -1.08 -24.47
CA ASP A 188 0.32 -1.04 -25.85
C ASP A 188 1.34 -0.33 -26.76
N GLU A 189 1.06 -0.25 -28.06
CA GLU A 189 1.90 0.42 -29.05
C GLU A 189 2.13 1.91 -28.77
N LYS A 190 1.28 2.52 -27.95
CA LYS A 190 1.37 3.92 -27.49
C LYS A 190 2.08 4.06 -26.15
N GLY A 191 2.65 2.98 -25.61
CA GLY A 191 3.34 2.96 -24.32
C GLY A 191 2.42 3.02 -23.10
N ARG A 192 1.11 2.82 -23.26
CA ARG A 192 0.15 2.78 -22.15
C ARG A 192 0.15 1.39 -21.53
N PRO A 193 0.08 1.26 -20.18
CA PRO A 193 -0.02 -0.03 -19.53
C PRO A 193 -1.18 -0.86 -20.09
N THR A 194 -0.93 -2.12 -20.38
CA THR A 194 -1.95 -3.08 -20.85
C THR A 194 -2.01 -4.29 -19.95
N ASN A 195 -3.14 -4.97 -19.98
CA ASN A 195 -3.22 -6.34 -19.46
C ASN A 195 -2.48 -7.25 -20.44
N GLY A 196 -1.30 -7.76 -20.05
CA GLY A 196 -0.50 -8.65 -20.87
C GLY A 196 -1.20 -9.96 -21.18
#